data_67ac60407c77342be931626cdf7514c9
#
_entry.id   67ac60407c77342be931626cdf7514c9
#
_cell.length_a   1.000
_cell.length_b   1.000
_cell.length_c   1.000
_cell.angle_alpha   90.00
_cell.angle_beta   90.00
_cell.angle_gamma   90.00
#
_symmetry.space_group_name_H-M   'P 1'
#
loop_
_entity.id
_entity.type
_entity.pdbx_description
1 polymer ?
#
loop_
_entity_poly.entity_id
_entity_poly.type
_entity_poly.pdbx_seq_one_letter_code
_entity_poly.pdbx_strand_id
1 'polypeptide(L)'
;MVNMSKYPQKAINRFESKVNKTENCHIWTAAKQKQGYGMFSYNGKSTPAHRFAYLLYKGDIAENMVVHQTCETNDCVNPEHLVLQTKSQNKKSYTSVRVSKEMIEKESVKFLYRLRNIRPDLQPEIDAILMKLITEEMKEDDDFGFEFESKKKEYL
;
A
#
# COMPACT_ATOMS: atom_id res chain seq x y z
N MET A 1 -26.20 0.13 10.66
CA MET A 1 -26.62 -1.14 11.33
C MET A 1 -25.79 -2.27 10.76
N VAL A 2 -25.14 -3.05 11.63
CA VAL A 2 -24.23 -4.13 11.24
C VAL A 2 -25.02 -5.23 10.53
N ASN A 3 -24.61 -5.64 9.34
CA ASN A 3 -25.35 -6.58 8.48
C ASN A 3 -25.07 -8.05 8.85
N MET A 4 -24.73 -8.30 10.13
CA MET A 4 -24.40 -9.65 10.63
C MET A 4 -25.53 -10.66 10.50
N SER A 5 -26.79 -10.20 10.52
CA SER A 5 -27.96 -11.10 10.35
C SER A 5 -28.06 -11.72 8.93
N LYS A 6 -27.37 -11.14 7.94
CA LYS A 6 -27.36 -11.64 6.56
C LYS A 6 -26.46 -12.87 6.36
N TYR A 7 -25.51 -13.09 7.29
CA TYR A 7 -24.52 -14.16 7.19
C TYR A 7 -24.68 -15.17 8.32
N PRO A 8 -24.60 -16.49 8.07
CA PRO A 8 -24.67 -17.49 9.12
C PRO A 8 -23.48 -17.35 10.07
N GLN A 9 -23.73 -17.53 11.38
CA GLN A 9 -22.71 -17.40 12.42
C GLN A 9 -21.44 -18.21 12.15
N LYS A 10 -21.59 -19.40 11.53
CA LYS A 10 -20.46 -20.24 11.12
C LYS A 10 -19.53 -19.54 10.13
N ALA A 11 -20.06 -18.75 9.19
CA ALA A 11 -19.24 -18.01 8.23
C ALA A 11 -18.53 -16.84 8.90
N ILE A 12 -19.19 -16.15 9.81
CA ILE A 12 -18.63 -15.06 10.61
C ILE A 12 -17.45 -15.59 11.46
N ASN A 13 -17.66 -16.66 12.24
CA ASN A 13 -16.64 -17.26 13.07
C ASN A 13 -15.42 -17.73 12.25
N ARG A 14 -15.66 -18.32 11.07
CA ARG A 14 -14.60 -18.74 10.15
C ARG A 14 -13.83 -17.55 9.57
N PHE A 15 -14.48 -16.42 9.33
CA PHE A 15 -13.81 -15.19 8.91
C PHE A 15 -12.98 -14.61 10.04
N GLU A 16 -13.57 -14.42 11.21
CA GLU A 16 -12.92 -13.85 12.39
C GLU A 16 -11.70 -14.66 12.86
N SER A 17 -11.77 -16.00 12.78
CA SER A 17 -10.62 -16.88 13.15
C SER A 17 -9.38 -16.72 12.28
N LYS A 18 -9.49 -15.99 11.16
CA LYS A 18 -8.40 -15.69 10.21
C LYS A 18 -7.95 -14.23 10.25
N VAL A 19 -8.38 -13.50 11.26
CA VAL A 19 -8.06 -12.08 11.44
C VAL A 19 -7.21 -11.91 12.70
N ASN A 20 -6.02 -11.36 12.54
CA ASN A 20 -5.19 -10.91 13.66
C ASN A 20 -5.49 -9.43 13.92
N LYS A 21 -6.14 -9.13 15.05
CA LYS A 21 -6.49 -7.76 15.45
C LYS A 21 -5.33 -7.13 16.17
N THR A 22 -4.74 -6.10 15.59
CA THR A 22 -3.73 -5.23 16.22
C THR A 22 -4.36 -3.89 16.60
N GLU A 23 -3.64 -3.04 17.29
CA GLU A 23 -4.12 -1.70 17.68
C GLU A 23 -4.56 -0.83 16.48
N ASN A 24 -3.84 -0.95 15.36
CA ASN A 24 -4.11 -0.13 14.17
C ASN A 24 -4.89 -0.90 13.09
N CYS A 25 -4.39 -2.07 12.69
CA CYS A 25 -4.94 -2.84 11.58
C CYS A 25 -5.47 -4.20 12.04
N HIS A 26 -6.49 -4.69 11.37
CA HIS A 26 -6.92 -6.09 11.46
C HIS A 26 -6.33 -6.84 10.26
N ILE A 27 -5.32 -7.66 10.49
CA ILE A 27 -4.56 -8.31 9.44
C ILE A 27 -5.13 -9.68 9.09
N TRP A 28 -5.38 -9.90 7.79
CA TRP A 28 -5.79 -11.21 7.28
C TRP A 28 -4.63 -12.19 7.26
N THR A 29 -4.78 -13.33 7.93
CA THR A 29 -3.72 -14.33 8.12
C THR A 29 -3.82 -15.56 7.23
N ALA A 30 -4.91 -15.69 6.43
CA ALA A 30 -5.12 -16.82 5.54
C ALA A 30 -4.64 -16.53 4.09
N ALA A 31 -5.14 -17.27 3.11
CA ALA A 31 -4.75 -17.17 1.70
C ALA A 31 -4.79 -15.73 1.17
N LYS A 32 -3.76 -15.33 0.41
CA LYS A 32 -3.61 -14.02 -0.22
C LYS A 32 -3.33 -14.17 -1.71
N GLN A 33 -3.70 -13.15 -2.49
CA GLN A 33 -3.29 -13.00 -3.89
C GLN A 33 -1.83 -12.54 -4.01
N LYS A 34 -1.28 -12.60 -5.22
CA LYS A 34 0.09 -12.13 -5.51
C LYS A 34 0.33 -10.68 -5.06
N GLN A 35 -0.69 -9.82 -5.14
CA GLN A 35 -0.63 -8.42 -4.73
C GLN A 35 -0.80 -8.22 -3.20
N GLY A 36 -0.87 -9.29 -2.40
CA GLY A 36 -1.02 -9.22 -0.94
C GLY A 36 -2.46 -9.14 -0.43
N TYR A 37 -3.47 -8.99 -1.28
CA TYR A 37 -4.86 -8.94 -0.85
C TYR A 37 -5.32 -10.29 -0.31
N GLY A 38 -5.91 -10.26 0.91
CA GLY A 38 -6.53 -11.44 1.51
C GLY A 38 -7.69 -11.97 0.69
N MET A 39 -7.88 -13.30 0.67
CA MET A 39 -8.97 -13.97 -0.03
C MET A 39 -9.79 -14.82 0.92
N PHE A 40 -11.11 -14.61 0.92
CA PHE A 40 -12.08 -15.38 1.68
C PHE A 40 -13.07 -16.09 0.76
N SER A 41 -13.24 -17.39 0.96
CA SER A 41 -14.22 -18.17 0.19
C SER A 41 -15.52 -18.30 0.97
N TYR A 42 -16.62 -17.84 0.36
CA TYR A 42 -17.98 -17.94 0.91
C TYR A 42 -18.95 -18.44 -0.15
N ASN A 43 -19.74 -19.46 0.18
CA ASN A 43 -20.71 -20.11 -0.74
C ASN A 43 -20.09 -20.46 -2.12
N GLY A 44 -18.89 -21.06 -2.11
CA GLY A 44 -18.19 -21.45 -3.34
C GLY A 44 -17.58 -20.29 -4.13
N LYS A 45 -17.78 -19.05 -3.72
CA LYS A 45 -17.21 -17.86 -4.36
C LYS A 45 -16.02 -17.33 -3.57
N SER A 46 -14.89 -17.13 -4.24
CA SER A 46 -13.73 -16.45 -3.65
C SER A 46 -13.90 -14.94 -3.77
N THR A 47 -13.80 -14.25 -2.64
CA THR A 47 -14.01 -12.80 -2.54
C THR A 47 -12.83 -12.19 -1.79
N PRO A 48 -12.34 -10.98 -2.15
CA PRO A 48 -11.35 -10.28 -1.34
C PRO A 48 -11.82 -10.11 0.10
N ALA A 49 -10.93 -10.43 1.07
CA ALA A 49 -11.28 -10.46 2.50
C ALA A 49 -11.76 -9.10 3.01
N HIS A 50 -11.13 -7.99 2.59
CA HIS A 50 -11.55 -6.64 2.93
C HIS A 50 -12.97 -6.32 2.40
N ARG A 51 -13.31 -6.84 1.21
CA ARG A 51 -14.66 -6.67 0.64
C ARG A 51 -15.70 -7.45 1.43
N PHE A 52 -15.37 -8.67 1.88
CA PHE A 52 -16.24 -9.44 2.77
C PHE A 52 -16.39 -8.76 4.15
N ALA A 53 -15.31 -8.24 4.70
CA ALA A 53 -15.36 -7.45 5.95
C ALA A 53 -16.30 -6.23 5.83
N TYR A 54 -16.22 -5.50 4.71
CA TYR A 54 -17.12 -4.37 4.46
C TYR A 54 -18.59 -4.81 4.46
N LEU A 55 -18.91 -5.88 3.71
CA LEU A 55 -20.28 -6.44 3.65
C LEU A 55 -20.79 -6.91 5.02
N LEU A 56 -19.90 -7.44 5.86
CA LEU A 56 -20.23 -7.93 7.18
C LEU A 56 -20.50 -6.80 8.17
N TYR A 57 -19.67 -5.77 8.18
CA TYR A 57 -19.66 -4.75 9.23
C TYR A 57 -20.29 -3.41 8.82
N LYS A 58 -20.22 -3.04 7.55
CA LYS A 58 -20.70 -1.72 7.09
C LYS A 58 -21.94 -1.79 6.21
N GLY A 59 -22.14 -2.89 5.48
CA GLY A 59 -23.33 -3.08 4.67
C GLY A 59 -23.04 -3.38 3.21
N ASP A 60 -24.06 -3.23 2.36
CA ASP A 60 -23.98 -3.59 0.95
C ASP A 60 -23.06 -2.64 0.16
N ILE A 61 -22.40 -3.21 -0.86
CA ILE A 61 -21.52 -2.48 -1.77
C ILE A 61 -22.33 -2.14 -3.01
N ALA A 62 -22.55 -0.84 -3.25
CA ALA A 62 -23.30 -0.39 -4.43
C ALA A 62 -22.59 -0.79 -5.74
N GLU A 63 -23.38 -0.89 -6.79
CA GLU A 63 -22.87 -1.16 -8.14
C GLU A 63 -21.86 -0.07 -8.54
N ASN A 64 -20.77 -0.43 -9.20
CA ASN A 64 -19.66 0.47 -9.57
C ASN A 64 -18.81 1.04 -8.41
N MET A 65 -19.05 0.60 -7.17
CA MET A 65 -18.19 0.95 -6.04
C MET A 65 -17.16 -0.14 -5.75
N VAL A 66 -16.02 0.27 -5.25
CA VAL A 66 -14.96 -0.59 -4.75
C VAL A 66 -14.69 -0.28 -3.28
N VAL A 67 -14.29 -1.30 -2.53
CA VAL A 67 -13.84 -1.11 -1.15
C VAL A 67 -12.34 -0.80 -1.18
N HIS A 68 -11.98 0.36 -0.66
CA HIS A 68 -10.60 0.85 -0.55
C HIS A 68 -10.13 0.78 0.90
N GLN A 69 -8.86 0.44 1.09
CA GLN A 69 -8.18 0.41 2.39
C GLN A 69 -7.41 1.72 2.59
N THR A 70 -7.86 2.57 3.50
CA THR A 70 -7.24 3.89 3.77
C THR A 70 -5.88 3.81 4.44
N CYS A 71 -5.53 2.65 5.01
CA CYS A 71 -4.25 2.40 5.69
C CYS A 71 -3.14 1.86 4.75
N GLU A 72 -3.40 1.77 3.44
CA GLU A 72 -2.47 1.25 2.41
C GLU A 72 -1.97 -0.18 2.65
N THR A 73 -2.55 -0.91 3.60
CA THR A 73 -2.21 -2.29 3.94
C THR A 73 -3.16 -3.24 3.24
N ASN A 74 -2.70 -3.93 2.19
CA ASN A 74 -3.52 -4.74 1.28
C ASN A 74 -4.28 -5.90 1.95
N ASP A 75 -3.78 -6.42 3.05
CA ASP A 75 -4.40 -7.49 3.83
C ASP A 75 -5.17 -6.99 5.06
N CYS A 76 -5.31 -5.68 5.22
CA CYS A 76 -6.13 -5.10 6.29
C CYS A 76 -7.62 -5.32 6.02
N VAL A 77 -8.32 -5.83 7.02
CA VAL A 77 -9.79 -6.04 7.04
C VAL A 77 -10.47 -5.25 8.17
N ASN A 78 -9.76 -4.26 8.77
CA ASN A 78 -10.33 -3.40 9.81
C ASN A 78 -11.47 -2.56 9.22
N PRO A 79 -12.72 -2.68 9.73
CA PRO A 79 -13.86 -1.91 9.21
C PRO A 79 -13.61 -0.38 9.18
N GLU A 80 -12.90 0.15 10.16
CA GLU A 80 -12.60 1.58 10.25
C GLU A 80 -11.70 2.07 9.10
N HIS A 81 -10.90 1.17 8.52
CA HIS A 81 -10.01 1.47 7.40
C HIS A 81 -10.64 1.19 6.03
N LEU A 82 -11.91 0.73 6.00
CA LEU A 82 -12.58 0.37 4.74
C LEU A 82 -13.59 1.46 4.34
N VAL A 83 -13.42 2.01 3.16
CA VAL A 83 -14.31 3.02 2.58
C VAL A 83 -14.76 2.61 1.18
N LEU A 84 -15.96 3.05 0.80
CA LEU A 84 -16.42 2.92 -0.58
C LEU A 84 -15.87 4.06 -1.43
N GLN A 85 -15.35 3.71 -2.59
CA GLN A 85 -14.93 4.65 -3.61
C GLN A 85 -15.44 4.22 -4.98
N THR A 86 -15.62 5.16 -5.90
CA THR A 86 -15.81 4.81 -7.31
C THR A 86 -14.50 4.24 -7.89
N LYS A 87 -14.59 3.44 -8.95
CA LYS A 87 -13.40 2.93 -9.66
C LYS A 87 -12.46 4.06 -10.11
N SER A 88 -13.04 5.20 -10.50
CA SER A 88 -12.28 6.39 -10.92
C SER A 88 -11.51 7.03 -9.76
N GLN A 89 -12.16 7.19 -8.60
CA GLN A 89 -11.51 7.72 -7.39
C GLN A 89 -10.41 6.79 -6.90
N ASN A 90 -10.66 5.50 -6.87
CA ASN A 90 -9.66 4.50 -6.47
C ASN A 90 -8.42 4.54 -7.37
N LYS A 91 -8.61 4.65 -8.70
CA LYS A 91 -7.49 4.79 -9.65
C LYS A 91 -6.69 6.08 -9.40
N LYS A 92 -7.36 7.20 -9.11
CA LYS A 92 -6.69 8.47 -8.79
C LYS A 92 -5.89 8.39 -7.50
N SER A 93 -6.42 7.72 -6.45
CA SER A 93 -5.70 7.53 -5.18
C SER A 93 -4.38 6.79 -5.39
N TYR A 94 -4.39 5.68 -6.11
CA TYR A 94 -3.17 4.94 -6.45
C TYR A 94 -2.16 5.78 -7.25
N THR A 95 -2.65 6.54 -8.22
CA THR A 95 -1.78 7.38 -9.07
C THR A 95 -1.18 8.53 -8.26
N SER A 96 -1.97 9.18 -7.40
CA SER A 96 -1.50 10.30 -6.59
C SER A 96 -0.46 9.88 -5.54
N VAL A 97 -0.66 8.75 -4.89
CA VAL A 97 0.31 8.19 -3.92
C VAL A 97 1.62 7.83 -4.63
N ARG A 98 1.54 7.18 -5.80
CA ARG A 98 2.72 6.81 -6.56
C ARG A 98 3.51 8.03 -7.05
N VAL A 99 2.81 9.05 -7.59
CA VAL A 99 3.44 10.32 -8.00
C VAL A 99 4.05 11.06 -6.80
N SER A 100 3.36 11.07 -5.64
CA SER A 100 3.88 11.69 -4.43
C SER A 100 5.14 11.00 -3.91
N LYS A 101 5.22 9.67 -3.96
CA LYS A 101 6.40 8.93 -3.54
C LYS A 101 7.60 9.25 -4.44
N GLU A 102 7.44 9.15 -5.75
CA GLU A 102 8.49 9.50 -6.71
C GLU A 102 8.91 10.96 -6.63
N MET A 103 7.96 11.89 -6.41
CA MET A 103 8.28 13.31 -6.19
C MET A 103 9.02 13.55 -4.87
N ILE A 104 8.61 12.90 -3.78
CA ILE A 104 9.28 13.02 -2.48
C ILE A 104 10.71 12.50 -2.58
N GLU A 105 10.94 11.36 -3.23
CA GLU A 105 12.26 10.78 -3.45
C GLU A 105 13.16 11.74 -4.26
N LYS A 106 12.67 12.25 -5.39
CA LYS A 106 13.41 13.23 -6.21
C LYS A 106 13.72 14.54 -5.48
N GLU A 107 12.76 15.09 -4.73
CA GLU A 107 12.99 16.32 -3.96
C GLU A 107 13.91 16.08 -2.77
N SER A 108 13.88 14.91 -2.15
CA SER A 108 14.80 14.53 -1.07
C SER A 108 16.25 14.45 -1.58
N VAL A 109 16.46 13.84 -2.74
CA VAL A 109 17.78 13.79 -3.38
C VAL A 109 18.29 15.20 -3.72
N LYS A 110 17.46 16.05 -4.34
CA LYS A 110 17.82 17.46 -4.60
C LYS A 110 18.15 18.23 -3.34
N PHE A 111 17.40 18.01 -2.25
CA PHE A 111 17.66 18.63 -0.96
C PHE A 111 19.01 18.21 -0.40
N LEU A 112 19.34 16.92 -0.46
CA LEU A 112 20.63 16.40 -0.01
C LEU A 112 21.79 17.00 -0.82
N TYR A 113 21.70 17.14 -2.14
CA TYR A 113 22.71 17.82 -2.95
C TYR A 113 22.86 19.30 -2.59
N ARG A 114 21.78 20.02 -2.31
CA ARG A 114 21.84 21.41 -1.83
C ARG A 114 22.50 21.51 -0.44
N LEU A 115 22.12 20.60 0.46
CA LEU A 115 22.67 20.56 1.83
C LEU A 115 24.17 20.28 1.81
N ARG A 116 24.65 19.39 0.93
CA ARG A 116 26.06 19.11 0.71
C ARG A 116 26.88 20.37 0.39
N ASN A 117 26.31 21.28 -0.40
CA ASN A 117 26.98 22.53 -0.78
C ASN A 117 26.93 23.58 0.33
N ILE A 118 25.91 23.60 1.17
CA ILE A 118 25.73 24.57 2.27
C ILE A 118 26.48 24.13 3.53
N ARG A 119 26.58 22.82 3.76
CA ARG A 119 27.16 22.20 4.94
C ARG A 119 28.25 21.20 4.54
N PRO A 120 29.44 21.68 4.11
CA PRO A 120 30.54 20.79 3.69
C PRO A 120 31.09 19.93 4.85
N ASP A 121 30.81 20.30 6.08
CA ASP A 121 31.14 19.52 7.28
C ASP A 121 30.33 18.22 7.39
N LEU A 122 29.13 18.14 6.76
CA LEU A 122 28.28 16.96 6.71
C LEU A 122 28.40 16.16 5.39
N GLN A 123 29.39 16.48 4.58
CA GLN A 123 29.54 15.88 3.26
C GLN A 123 29.68 14.35 3.28
N PRO A 124 30.47 13.74 4.21
CA PRO A 124 30.60 12.29 4.27
C PRO A 124 29.28 11.57 4.57
N GLU A 125 28.48 12.11 5.50
CA GLU A 125 27.20 11.54 5.90
C GLU A 125 26.16 11.65 4.78
N ILE A 126 26.14 12.81 4.10
CA ILE A 126 25.24 13.06 2.97
C ILE A 126 25.60 12.14 1.80
N ASP A 127 26.89 11.97 1.48
CA ASP A 127 27.34 11.08 0.42
C ASP A 127 26.99 9.61 0.73
N ALA A 128 27.09 9.19 1.98
CA ALA A 128 26.68 7.86 2.41
C ALA A 128 25.17 7.63 2.22
N ILE A 129 24.33 8.63 2.54
CA ILE A 129 22.87 8.54 2.33
C ILE A 129 22.54 8.51 0.84
N LEU A 130 23.16 9.37 0.02
CA LEU A 130 22.96 9.39 -1.43
C LEU A 130 23.36 8.06 -2.08
N MET A 131 24.51 7.50 -1.67
CA MET A 131 24.95 6.19 -2.16
C MET A 131 23.97 5.08 -1.80
N LYS A 132 23.40 5.11 -0.59
CA LYS A 132 22.39 4.13 -0.16
C LYS A 132 21.12 4.22 -0.99
N LEU A 133 20.59 5.43 -1.23
CA LEU A 133 19.40 5.64 -2.06
C LEU A 133 19.62 5.15 -3.49
N ILE A 134 20.78 5.45 -4.09
CA ILE A 134 21.12 5.00 -5.45
C ILE A 134 21.23 3.47 -5.52
N THR A 135 21.82 2.82 -4.52
CA THR A 135 21.98 1.35 -4.51
C THR A 135 20.68 0.61 -4.23
N GLU A 136 19.72 1.22 -3.53
CA GLU A 136 18.38 0.66 -3.33
C GLU A 136 17.55 0.75 -4.63
N GLU A 137 17.61 1.87 -5.36
CA GLU A 137 16.98 2.01 -6.68
C GLU A 137 17.52 1.00 -7.71
N MET A 138 18.83 0.75 -7.73
CA MET A 138 19.46 -0.20 -8.66
C MET A 138 19.10 -1.67 -8.40
N LYS A 139 18.60 -2.03 -7.21
CA LYS A 139 18.16 -3.39 -6.88
C LYS A 139 16.74 -3.70 -7.36
N GLU A 140 15.93 -2.69 -7.64
CA GLU A 140 14.57 -2.86 -8.15
C GLU A 140 14.52 -2.99 -9.69
N ASP A 141 15.59 -2.58 -10.40
CA ASP A 141 15.73 -2.60 -11.87
C ASP A 141 16.75 -3.66 -12.34
N ASP A 142 16.50 -4.93 -12.08
CA ASP A 142 17.39 -6.05 -12.46
C ASP A 142 17.45 -6.33 -13.99
N ASP A 143 17.00 -5.40 -14.86
CA ASP A 143 16.97 -5.58 -16.33
C ASP A 143 17.59 -4.44 -17.16
N PHE A 144 18.36 -3.50 -16.58
CA PHE A 144 19.01 -2.47 -17.40
C PHE A 144 20.42 -2.12 -16.91
N GLY A 145 21.42 -2.64 -17.61
CA GLY A 145 22.80 -2.15 -17.51
C GLY A 145 22.89 -0.70 -17.95
N PHE A 146 22.99 0.24 -17.02
CA PHE A 146 23.11 1.66 -17.29
C PHE A 146 24.35 2.28 -16.66
N GLU A 147 25.07 3.08 -17.44
CA GLU A 147 26.30 3.74 -17.06
C GLU A 147 26.08 4.80 -15.96
N PHE A 148 26.84 4.69 -14.90
CA PHE A 148 26.84 5.52 -13.69
C PHE A 148 27.05 7.03 -13.96
N GLU A 149 27.68 7.40 -15.08
CA GLU A 149 28.02 8.79 -15.42
C GLU A 149 26.85 9.63 -15.95
N SER A 150 25.82 9.01 -16.52
CA SER A 150 24.70 9.75 -17.13
C SER A 150 23.73 10.32 -16.10
N LYS A 151 23.48 9.60 -14.99
CA LYS A 151 22.58 10.08 -13.93
C LYS A 151 23.13 11.27 -13.13
N LYS A 152 24.45 11.42 -13.04
CA LYS A 152 25.10 12.54 -12.35
C LYS A 152 24.82 13.91 -13.02
N LYS A 153 24.54 13.91 -14.33
CA LYS A 153 24.24 15.14 -15.09
C LYS A 153 22.80 15.63 -14.98
N GLU A 154 21.90 14.79 -14.56
CA GLU A 154 20.45 15.12 -14.45
C GLU A 154 20.11 15.87 -13.17
N TYR A 155 21.00 15.82 -12.15
CA TYR A 155 20.77 16.40 -10.82
C TYR A 155 21.70 17.59 -10.48
N LEU A 156 22.59 18.01 -11.40
CA LEU A 156 23.43 19.20 -11.30
C LEU A 156 22.89 20.34 -12.17
#